data_abf00b38c6c18daa9963975c97446304
#
_entry.id   abf00b38c6c18daa9963975c97446304
#
_cell.length_a   1.000
_cell.length_b   1.000
_cell.length_c   1.000
_cell.angle_alpha   90.00
_cell.angle_beta   90.00
_cell.angle_gamma   90.00
#
_symmetry.space_group_name_H-M   'P 1'
#
loop_
_entity.id
_entity.type
_entity.pdbx_description
1 polymer ?
#
loop_
_entity_poly.entity_id
_entity_poly.type
_entity_poly.pdbx_seq_one_letter_code
_entity_poly.pdbx_strand_id
1 'polypeptide(L)'
;DKRVLYAILNWGLGHATRSVPVIESLLHFGAEVEIATSGLALSYLRKRFPTLQFHELRDREVLYSKKGAQSSLIKRALVQANINSEQNRFVANLVGKRTFTHIVSDNVYGAFDRRIPSALISHQLSLNVPFGESLINTKLACLINRFS
;
A
#
# COMPACT_ATOMS: atom_id res chain seq x y z
N ASP A 1 -13.00 -19.14 -7.33
CA ASP A 1 -13.32 -17.70 -7.25
C ASP A 1 -12.12 -16.97 -6.69
N LYS A 2 -11.68 -15.89 -7.39
CA LYS A 2 -10.55 -15.06 -6.94
C LYS A 2 -11.11 -13.90 -6.12
N ARG A 3 -10.71 -13.81 -4.85
CA ARG A 3 -11.03 -12.69 -3.98
C ARG A 3 -9.77 -11.89 -3.69
N VAL A 4 -9.77 -10.64 -4.13
CA VAL A 4 -8.60 -9.75 -4.11
C VAL A 4 -8.80 -8.64 -3.07
N LEU A 5 -7.86 -8.51 -2.15
CA LEU A 5 -7.73 -7.31 -1.32
C LEU A 5 -6.84 -6.30 -2.07
N TYR A 6 -7.40 -5.16 -2.45
CA TYR A 6 -6.65 -4.09 -3.12
C TYR A 6 -6.36 -2.95 -2.15
N ALA A 7 -5.12 -2.82 -1.72
CA ALA A 7 -4.67 -1.76 -0.82
C ALA A 7 -4.13 -0.57 -1.62
N ILE A 8 -4.61 0.64 -1.34
CA ILE A 8 -4.28 1.85 -2.10
C ILE A 8 -3.81 2.94 -1.14
N LEU A 9 -2.64 3.52 -1.43
CA LEU A 9 -2.08 4.62 -0.66
C LEU A 9 -2.94 5.89 -0.83
N ASN A 10 -3.30 6.51 0.30
CA ASN A 10 -3.98 7.80 0.32
C ASN A 10 -2.95 8.95 0.32
N TRP A 11 -2.35 9.20 -0.83
CA TRP A 11 -1.47 10.35 -1.03
C TRP A 11 -1.97 11.18 -2.21
N GLY A 12 -2.98 12.01 -1.95
CA GLY A 12 -3.77 12.67 -2.98
C GLY A 12 -4.61 11.70 -3.80
N LEU A 13 -5.14 12.15 -4.94
CA LEU A 13 -6.00 11.32 -5.80
C LEU A 13 -5.23 10.50 -6.85
N GLY A 14 -3.92 10.73 -7.03
CA GLY A 14 -3.14 10.09 -8.10
C GLY A 14 -3.14 8.56 -8.00
N HIS A 15 -2.97 8.02 -6.79
CA HIS A 15 -3.03 6.56 -6.55
C HIS A 15 -4.44 6.02 -6.76
N ALA A 16 -5.45 6.71 -6.27
CA ALA A 16 -6.85 6.31 -6.42
C ALA A 16 -7.28 6.28 -7.90
N THR A 17 -6.95 7.33 -8.67
CA THR A 17 -7.35 7.42 -10.09
C THR A 17 -6.66 6.37 -10.95
N ARG A 18 -5.37 6.13 -10.77
CA ARG A 18 -4.64 5.09 -11.53
C ARG A 18 -5.04 3.67 -11.17
N SER A 19 -5.57 3.45 -9.96
CA SER A 19 -6.07 2.15 -9.52
C SER A 19 -7.42 1.80 -10.16
N VAL A 20 -8.21 2.78 -10.61
CA VAL A 20 -9.53 2.54 -11.23
C VAL A 20 -9.47 1.53 -12.38
N PRO A 21 -8.63 1.71 -13.43
CA PRO A 21 -8.59 0.74 -14.54
C PRO A 21 -8.12 -0.64 -14.10
N VAL A 22 -7.27 -0.75 -13.09
CA VAL A 22 -6.83 -2.06 -12.57
C VAL A 22 -7.98 -2.75 -11.84
N ILE A 23 -8.74 -2.03 -11.01
CA ILE A 23 -9.92 -2.55 -10.31
C ILE A 23 -10.97 -3.00 -11.34
N GLU A 24 -11.24 -2.17 -12.34
CA GLU A 24 -12.19 -2.51 -13.41
C GLU A 24 -11.77 -3.78 -14.17
N SER A 25 -10.48 -3.93 -14.45
CA SER A 25 -9.95 -5.14 -15.09
C SER A 25 -10.13 -6.37 -14.21
N LEU A 26 -9.83 -6.28 -12.92
CA LEU A 26 -10.02 -7.39 -11.98
C LEU A 26 -11.48 -7.83 -11.92
N LEU A 27 -12.42 -6.87 -11.84
CA LEU A 27 -13.85 -7.13 -11.84
C LEU A 27 -14.30 -7.74 -13.19
N HIS A 28 -13.78 -7.24 -14.31
CA HIS A 28 -14.08 -7.77 -15.65
C HIS A 28 -13.66 -9.24 -15.78
N PHE A 29 -12.53 -9.63 -15.19
CA PHE A 29 -12.06 -11.02 -15.14
C PHE A 29 -12.73 -11.87 -14.05
N GLY A 30 -13.80 -11.39 -13.44
CA GLY A 30 -14.62 -12.13 -12.48
C GLY A 30 -14.02 -12.24 -11.08
N ALA A 31 -13.06 -11.39 -10.71
CA ALA A 31 -12.58 -11.34 -9.34
C ALA A 31 -13.53 -10.56 -8.42
N GLU A 32 -13.74 -11.04 -7.21
CA GLU A 32 -14.31 -10.24 -6.13
C GLU A 32 -13.23 -9.31 -5.58
N VAL A 33 -13.49 -8.01 -5.56
CA VAL A 33 -12.53 -7.00 -5.11
C VAL A 33 -13.03 -6.30 -3.87
N GLU A 34 -12.23 -6.28 -2.81
CA GLU A 34 -12.41 -5.44 -1.63
C GLU A 34 -11.26 -4.43 -1.55
N ILE A 35 -11.56 -3.18 -1.21
CA ILE A 35 -10.59 -2.08 -1.25
C ILE A 35 -10.20 -1.66 0.17
N ALA A 36 -8.88 -1.56 0.44
CA ALA A 36 -8.34 -1.03 1.67
C ALA A 36 -7.64 0.30 1.38
N THR A 37 -8.17 1.40 1.89
CA THR A 37 -7.61 2.75 1.73
C THR A 37 -8.18 3.70 2.78
N SER A 38 -7.82 4.97 2.74
CA SER A 38 -8.29 6.00 3.70
C SER A 38 -8.56 7.36 3.04
N GLY A 39 -9.05 8.31 3.80
CA GLY A 39 -9.14 9.73 3.46
C GLY A 39 -9.79 10.05 2.12
N LEU A 40 -9.12 10.89 1.32
CA LEU A 40 -9.63 11.34 0.02
C LEU A 40 -9.75 10.20 -1.00
N ALA A 41 -8.79 9.25 -1.01
CA ALA A 41 -8.83 8.09 -1.87
C ALA A 41 -10.06 7.21 -1.57
N LEU A 42 -10.37 7.00 -0.28
CA LEU A 42 -11.56 6.27 0.14
C LEU A 42 -12.86 6.95 -0.33
N SER A 43 -12.96 8.26 -0.14
CA SER A 43 -14.14 9.03 -0.55
C SER A 43 -14.35 9.01 -2.07
N TYR A 44 -13.27 9.11 -2.83
CA TYR A 44 -13.30 9.04 -4.29
C TYR A 44 -13.72 7.66 -4.80
N LEU A 45 -13.06 6.61 -4.30
CA LEU A 45 -13.30 5.25 -4.77
C LEU A 45 -14.68 4.71 -4.35
N ARG A 46 -15.21 5.09 -3.18
CA ARG A 46 -16.59 4.77 -2.79
C ARG A 46 -17.63 5.34 -3.75
N LYS A 47 -17.41 6.56 -4.25
CA LYS A 47 -18.29 7.15 -5.27
C LYS A 47 -18.19 6.42 -6.61
N ARG A 48 -16.99 5.97 -6.99
CA ARG A 48 -16.73 5.28 -8.25
C ARG A 48 -17.22 3.84 -8.24
N PHE A 49 -17.12 3.15 -7.10
CA PHE A 49 -17.46 1.74 -6.91
C PHE A 49 -18.39 1.56 -5.70
N PRO A 50 -19.64 2.03 -5.77
CA PRO A 50 -20.54 2.03 -4.59
C PRO A 50 -20.93 0.64 -4.10
N THR A 51 -20.78 -0.39 -4.93
CA THR A 51 -21.12 -1.79 -4.63
C THR A 51 -19.97 -2.58 -3.99
N LEU A 52 -18.74 -2.07 -4.06
CA LEU A 52 -17.60 -2.77 -3.49
C LEU A 52 -17.51 -2.57 -1.97
N GLN A 53 -16.89 -3.54 -1.30
CA GLN A 53 -16.60 -3.43 0.12
C GLN A 53 -15.32 -2.64 0.36
N PHE A 54 -15.35 -1.75 1.34
CA PHE A 54 -14.22 -0.90 1.72
C PHE A 54 -13.80 -1.16 3.16
N HIS A 55 -12.49 -1.21 3.36
CA HIS A 55 -11.83 -1.26 4.65
C HIS A 55 -11.02 0.01 4.86
N GLU A 56 -11.25 0.70 5.96
CA GLU A 56 -10.50 1.91 6.26
C GLU A 56 -9.12 1.52 6.81
N LEU A 57 -8.11 1.72 5.96
CA LEU A 57 -6.72 1.52 6.33
C LEU A 57 -6.27 2.70 7.19
N ARG A 58 -5.76 2.44 8.38
CA ARG A 58 -5.18 3.49 9.20
C ARG A 58 -3.93 4.03 8.53
N ASP A 59 -4.10 5.18 7.90
CA ASP A 59 -3.01 5.96 7.33
C ASP A 59 -2.73 7.08 8.32
N ARG A 60 -1.51 7.13 8.84
CA ARG A 60 -1.08 8.35 9.50
C ARG A 60 -0.72 9.30 8.37
N GLU A 61 -1.44 10.41 8.24
CA GLU A 61 -0.94 11.55 7.50
C GLU A 61 0.50 11.75 7.94
N VAL A 62 1.43 11.47 7.03
CA VAL A 62 2.81 11.88 7.22
C VAL A 62 2.75 13.40 7.22
N LEU A 63 2.66 13.97 8.41
CA LEU A 63 2.76 15.41 8.60
C LEU A 63 4.14 15.82 8.06
N TYR A 64 4.17 16.16 6.80
CA TYR A 64 5.23 16.99 6.23
C TYR A 64 5.11 18.36 6.88
N SER A 65 5.52 18.43 8.15
CA SER A 65 5.75 19.70 8.80
C SER A 65 6.79 20.44 7.98
N LYS A 66 6.38 21.54 7.37
CA LYS A 66 7.27 22.48 6.66
C LYS A 66 8.35 23.07 7.57
N LYS A 67 8.29 22.79 8.88
CA LYS A 67 9.28 23.18 9.91
C LYS A 67 10.03 21.93 10.37
N GLY A 68 11.10 21.57 9.66
CA GLY A 68 12.02 20.53 10.15
C GLY A 68 12.67 19.70 9.06
N ALA A 69 13.34 20.35 8.09
CA ALA A 69 14.21 19.69 7.12
C ALA A 69 15.41 18.95 7.77
N GLN A 70 15.51 18.92 9.09
CA GLN A 70 16.58 18.29 9.88
C GLN A 70 16.12 17.15 10.78
N SER A 71 14.91 16.60 10.61
CA SER A 71 14.60 15.33 11.28
C SER A 71 15.46 14.24 10.66
N SER A 72 16.32 13.61 11.49
CA SER A 72 17.29 12.63 11.02
C SER A 72 16.61 11.57 10.14
N LEU A 73 17.27 11.12 9.07
CA LEU A 73 16.80 10.04 8.17
C LEU A 73 16.37 8.80 8.97
N ILE A 74 17.05 8.55 10.10
CA ILE A 74 16.74 7.47 11.03
C ILE A 74 15.33 7.62 11.61
N LYS A 75 14.94 8.82 12.07
CA LYS A 75 13.57 9.04 12.61
C LYS A 75 12.50 8.79 11.53
N ARG A 76 12.75 9.24 10.29
CA ARG A 76 11.82 9.00 9.17
C ARG A 76 11.69 7.52 8.85
N ALA A 77 12.82 6.80 8.83
CA ALA A 77 12.83 5.36 8.60
C ALA A 77 12.08 4.58 9.71
N LEU A 78 12.27 4.96 10.97
CA LEU A 78 11.55 4.36 12.09
C LEU A 78 10.04 4.62 12.04
N VAL A 79 9.64 5.84 11.70
CA VAL A 79 8.22 6.19 11.52
C VAL A 79 7.62 5.37 10.38
N GLN A 80 8.31 5.27 9.24
CA GLN A 80 7.82 4.48 8.10
C GLN A 80 7.74 2.99 8.44
N ALA A 81 8.72 2.43 9.13
CA ALA A 81 8.70 1.04 9.58
C ALA A 81 7.50 0.76 10.51
N ASN A 82 7.17 1.69 11.41
CA ASN A 82 6.01 1.57 12.29
C ASN A 82 4.70 1.61 11.49
N ILE A 83 4.56 2.53 10.53
CA ILE A 83 3.39 2.60 9.64
C ILE A 83 3.23 1.27 8.89
N ASN A 84 4.29 0.77 8.27
CA ASN A 84 4.25 -0.49 7.54
C ASN A 84 3.85 -1.68 8.44
N SER A 85 4.32 -1.68 9.69
CA SER A 85 3.96 -2.72 10.67
C SER A 85 2.48 -2.64 11.07
N GLU A 86 1.92 -1.44 11.27
CA GLU A 86 0.50 -1.25 11.56
C GLU A 86 -0.36 -1.69 10.37
N GLN A 87 0.02 -1.31 9.14
CA GLN A 87 -0.66 -1.73 7.91
C GLN A 87 -0.63 -3.25 7.75
N ASN A 88 0.52 -3.87 8.01
CA ASN A 88 0.65 -5.32 7.92
C ASN A 88 -0.22 -6.06 8.93
N ARG A 89 -0.27 -5.61 10.19
CA ARG A 89 -1.18 -6.18 11.20
C ARG A 89 -2.65 -6.07 10.79
N PHE A 90 -3.02 -4.93 10.21
CA PHE A 90 -4.38 -4.71 9.72
C PHE A 90 -4.72 -5.69 8.60
N VAL A 91 -3.85 -5.82 7.59
CA VAL A 91 -4.03 -6.74 6.47
C VAL A 91 -4.03 -8.20 6.93
N ALA A 92 -3.10 -8.59 7.80
CA ALA A 92 -3.05 -9.95 8.36
C ALA A 92 -4.34 -10.30 9.14
N ASN A 93 -4.92 -9.34 9.84
CA ASN A 93 -6.20 -9.52 10.54
C ASN A 93 -7.37 -9.68 9.57
N LEU A 94 -7.40 -8.90 8.48
CA LEU A 94 -8.41 -9.05 7.43
C LEU A 94 -8.32 -10.42 6.75
N VAL A 95 -7.10 -10.82 6.36
CA VAL A 95 -6.84 -12.13 5.74
C VAL A 95 -7.20 -13.29 6.69
N GLY A 96 -6.98 -13.12 7.99
CA GLY A 96 -7.39 -14.11 8.98
C GLY A 96 -8.90 -14.25 9.19
N LYS A 97 -9.65 -13.20 8.90
CA LYS A 97 -11.12 -13.18 9.07
C LYS A 97 -11.91 -13.45 7.79
N ARG A 98 -11.25 -13.34 6.64
CA ARG A 98 -11.86 -13.41 5.30
C ARG A 98 -11.01 -14.26 4.38
N THR A 99 -11.65 -14.92 3.43
CA THR A 99 -11.01 -15.81 2.45
C THR A 99 -10.46 -15.05 1.25
N PHE A 100 -9.47 -14.17 1.45
CA PHE A 100 -8.75 -13.59 0.33
C PHE A 100 -7.81 -14.60 -0.32
N THR A 101 -7.71 -14.55 -1.64
CA THR A 101 -6.80 -15.40 -2.42
C THR A 101 -5.56 -14.65 -2.88
N HIS A 102 -5.65 -13.32 -3.01
CA HIS A 102 -4.56 -12.46 -3.47
C HIS A 102 -4.62 -11.09 -2.78
N ILE A 103 -3.47 -10.46 -2.64
CA ILE A 103 -3.35 -9.05 -2.26
C ILE A 103 -2.69 -8.29 -3.41
N VAL A 104 -3.26 -7.14 -3.76
CA VAL A 104 -2.63 -6.15 -4.66
C VAL A 104 -2.44 -4.88 -3.85
N SER A 105 -1.24 -4.32 -3.88
CA SER A 105 -0.91 -3.10 -3.16
C SER A 105 -0.42 -2.02 -4.10
N ASP A 106 -1.04 -0.86 -4.09
CA ASP A 106 -0.55 0.34 -4.75
C ASP A 106 0.16 1.23 -3.73
N ASN A 107 1.48 1.08 -3.65
CA ASN A 107 2.38 1.85 -2.78
C ASN A 107 2.13 1.71 -1.26
N VAL A 108 1.36 0.73 -0.82
CA VAL A 108 1.15 0.41 0.60
C VAL A 108 2.10 -0.73 0.98
N TYR A 109 3.32 -0.38 1.41
CA TYR A 109 4.39 -1.36 1.64
C TYR A 109 4.11 -2.38 2.75
N GLY A 110 3.22 -2.07 3.68
CA GLY A 110 2.76 -3.02 4.70
C GLY A 110 1.64 -3.96 4.24
N ALA A 111 1.08 -3.76 3.04
CA ALA A 111 -0.06 -4.56 2.58
C ALA A 111 0.39 -5.85 1.88
N PHE A 112 0.80 -6.81 2.67
CA PHE A 112 1.13 -8.17 2.23
C PHE A 112 0.81 -9.18 3.33
N ASP A 113 0.67 -10.46 2.93
CA ASP A 113 0.56 -11.57 3.87
C ASP A 113 1.29 -12.79 3.28
N ARG A 114 2.09 -13.48 4.10
CA ARG A 114 2.88 -14.63 3.66
C ARG A 114 2.06 -15.86 3.30
N ARG A 115 0.79 -15.90 3.68
CA ARG A 115 -0.11 -17.03 3.45
C ARG A 115 -0.72 -17.01 2.05
N ILE A 116 -0.75 -15.85 1.38
CA ILE A 116 -1.36 -15.67 0.06
C ILE A 116 -0.49 -14.82 -0.85
N PRO A 117 -0.54 -15.02 -2.18
CA PRO A 117 0.18 -14.21 -3.15
C PRO A 117 -0.09 -12.73 -3.00
N SER A 118 0.97 -11.93 -3.00
CA SER A 118 0.90 -10.48 -2.86
C SER A 118 1.70 -9.78 -3.95
N ALA A 119 1.10 -8.81 -4.65
CA ALA A 119 1.73 -8.00 -5.69
C ALA A 119 1.82 -6.54 -5.25
N LEU A 120 2.99 -5.92 -5.43
CA LEU A 120 3.22 -4.51 -5.17
C LEU A 120 3.33 -3.73 -6.48
N ILE A 121 2.49 -2.72 -6.65
CA ILE A 121 2.57 -1.71 -7.70
C ILE A 121 3.30 -0.51 -7.10
N SER A 122 4.47 -0.17 -7.63
CA SER A 122 5.24 0.99 -7.19
C SER A 122 5.89 1.68 -8.38
N HIS A 123 5.93 3.01 -8.34
CA HIS A 123 6.67 3.83 -9.30
C HIS A 123 8.06 4.23 -8.77
N GLN A 124 8.35 3.94 -7.51
CA GLN A 124 9.64 4.23 -6.87
C GLN A 124 10.41 2.93 -6.63
N LEU A 125 11.21 2.52 -7.61
CA LEU A 125 12.09 1.36 -7.52
C LEU A 125 13.45 1.72 -6.89
N SER A 126 13.78 3.00 -6.78
CA SER A 126 14.98 3.49 -6.10
C SER A 126 14.69 4.75 -5.30
N LEU A 127 15.20 4.82 -4.08
CA LEU A 127 15.22 6.03 -3.27
C LEU A 127 16.56 6.75 -3.52
N ASN A 128 16.54 7.89 -4.21
CA ASN A 128 17.70 8.76 -4.31
C ASN A 128 17.96 9.41 -2.95
N VAL A 129 18.92 8.87 -2.22
CA VAL A 129 19.41 9.45 -0.96
C VAL A 129 20.68 10.21 -1.27
N PRO A 130 20.79 11.51 -0.98
CA PRO A 130 21.93 12.35 -1.40
C PRO A 130 23.28 12.00 -0.76
N PHE A 131 23.34 11.05 0.17
CA PHE A 131 24.59 10.59 0.80
C PHE A 131 24.54 9.08 1.07
N GLY A 132 25.47 8.30 0.48
CA GLY A 132 25.69 6.88 0.80
C GLY A 132 24.88 5.89 -0.06
N GLU A 133 24.75 6.14 -1.34
CA GLU A 133 23.86 5.43 -2.29
C GLU A 133 24.06 3.90 -2.37
N SER A 134 25.27 3.38 -2.16
CA SER A 134 25.59 1.99 -2.47
C SER A 134 25.02 0.96 -1.50
N LEU A 135 25.03 1.25 -0.18
CA LEU A 135 24.65 0.26 0.85
C LEU A 135 23.17 0.21 1.16
N ILE A 136 22.48 1.35 1.06
CA ILE A 136 21.05 1.44 1.37
C ILE A 136 20.21 0.93 0.19
N ASN A 137 20.59 1.28 -1.04
CA ASN A 137 19.90 0.82 -2.25
C ASN A 137 20.00 -0.70 -2.42
N THR A 138 21.15 -1.31 -2.12
CA THR A 138 21.33 -2.75 -2.22
C THR A 138 20.50 -3.53 -1.19
N LYS A 139 20.39 -3.03 0.04
CA LYS A 139 19.57 -3.67 1.09
C LYS A 139 18.07 -3.48 0.87
N LEU A 140 17.63 -2.32 0.36
CA LEU A 140 16.22 -2.06 0.06
C LEU A 140 15.77 -2.84 -1.19
N ALA A 141 16.60 -2.89 -2.25
CA ALA A 141 16.35 -3.71 -3.43
C ALA A 141 16.32 -5.21 -3.08
N CYS A 142 17.17 -5.65 -2.17
CA CYS A 142 17.17 -7.04 -1.68
C CYS A 142 15.94 -7.38 -0.84
N LEU A 143 15.39 -6.42 -0.10
CA LEU A 143 14.12 -6.57 0.62
C LEU A 143 12.91 -6.64 -0.34
N ILE A 144 12.92 -5.84 -1.40
CA ILE A 144 11.86 -5.85 -2.41
C ILE A 144 11.91 -7.15 -3.24
N ASN A 145 13.10 -7.59 -3.66
CA ASN A 145 13.29 -8.85 -4.41
C ASN A 145 13.05 -10.13 -3.57
N ARG A 146 12.93 -10.03 -2.26
CA ARG A 146 12.60 -11.17 -1.40
C ARG A 146 11.10 -11.45 -1.32
N PHE A 147 10.29 -10.60 -1.97
CA PHE A 147 8.83 -10.72 -2.07
C PHE A 147 8.35 -11.05 -3.51
N SER A 148 9.29 -11.35 -4.42
CA SER A 148 9.01 -11.82 -5.80
C SER A 148 8.91 -13.33 -5.84
#